data_6b01bbb57b03840a40b63f0e43ebdd55
#
_entry.id   6b01bbb57b03840a40b63f0e43ebdd55
#
_cell.length_a   1.000
_cell.length_b   1.000
_cell.length_c   1.000
_cell.angle_alpha   90.00
_cell.angle_beta   90.00
_cell.angle_gamma   90.00
#
_symmetry.space_group_name_H-M   'P 1'
#
loop_
_entity.id
_entity.type
_entity.pdbx_description
1 polymer ?
#
loop_
_entity_poly.entity_id
_entity_poly.type
_entity_poly.pdbx_seq_one_letter_code
_entity_poly.pdbx_strand_id
1 'polypeptide(L)'
;MEGGSIHRLPGLGEEARAGVGLDARSDSTPARLLIVDDHALLRSGMRAMLETESDLVVVAEAENGREAVELCRELLPDLVLMDLSMPEMGGIEATRTIKEELPRTGVLVLTAHADQEMLLDAIRAGAAGYVLKGVGPEELVGVVRATLGGESPVDQELVMRLVRRLAGEARGPAQPSAPEPPAEKREEPPGLSLTPRELEVLRHLAEGETNRQIADALRLSLSTVKRHLERIIAKLEVSDRTQAAVKAVELGLIDSDRAE
;
A
#
# COMPACT_ATOMS: atom_id res chain seq x y z
N MET A 1 -3.70 36.94 4.68
CA MET A 1 -4.19 35.74 5.38
C MET A 1 -5.48 35.34 4.68
N GLU A 2 -5.37 34.60 3.61
CA GLU A 2 -6.53 34.04 2.89
C GLU A 2 -6.47 32.53 3.09
N GLY A 3 -7.50 32.03 3.79
CA GLY A 3 -7.62 30.62 4.11
C GLY A 3 -7.90 29.80 2.85
N GLY A 4 -7.12 28.74 2.67
CA GLY A 4 -7.34 27.76 1.61
C GLY A 4 -8.77 27.27 1.63
N SER A 5 -9.41 27.29 0.46
CA SER A 5 -10.82 26.94 0.30
C SER A 5 -10.97 25.42 0.34
N ILE A 6 -11.37 24.90 1.50
CA ILE A 6 -11.76 23.49 1.62
C ILE A 6 -13.04 23.29 0.85
N HIS A 7 -12.98 22.70 -0.33
CA HIS A 7 -14.18 22.28 -1.07
C HIS A 7 -14.80 21.05 -0.39
N ARG A 8 -15.66 21.33 0.56
CA ARG A 8 -16.47 20.33 1.25
C ARG A 8 -17.76 20.09 0.50
N LEU A 9 -18.04 18.87 0.09
CA LEU A 9 -19.33 18.49 -0.45
C LEU A 9 -20.36 18.37 0.68
N PRO A 10 -21.57 18.98 0.58
CA PRO A 10 -22.60 18.85 1.58
C PRO A 10 -23.30 17.49 1.50
N GLY A 11 -23.39 16.80 2.62
CA GLY A 11 -24.43 15.81 2.87
C GLY A 11 -24.09 14.34 2.84
N LEU A 12 -23.06 13.88 3.56
CA LEU A 12 -22.98 12.46 3.95
C LEU A 12 -23.01 12.37 5.48
N GLY A 13 -24.16 12.00 5.98
CA GLY A 13 -24.48 11.95 7.40
C GLY A 13 -23.70 10.90 8.17
N GLU A 14 -23.71 11.10 9.47
CA GLU A 14 -22.95 10.47 10.57
C GLU A 14 -23.27 8.98 10.87
N GLU A 15 -23.90 8.24 9.96
CA GLU A 15 -24.46 6.90 10.27
C GLU A 15 -23.60 5.68 9.87
N ALA A 16 -22.33 5.83 9.50
CA ALA A 16 -21.50 4.67 9.14
C ALA A 16 -20.29 4.45 10.06
N ARG A 17 -20.51 4.39 11.38
CA ARG A 17 -19.51 3.93 12.35
C ARG A 17 -19.87 2.54 12.88
N ALA A 18 -19.60 1.50 12.11
CA ALA A 18 -19.49 0.15 12.63
C ALA A 18 -18.45 -0.61 11.81
N GLY A 19 -17.42 -1.11 12.49
CA GLY A 19 -16.26 -1.82 11.98
C GLY A 19 -16.48 -2.64 10.72
N VAL A 20 -15.93 -2.16 9.61
CA VAL A 20 -15.84 -2.94 8.40
C VAL A 20 -14.45 -3.57 8.38
N GLY A 21 -14.40 -4.84 8.79
CA GLY A 21 -13.34 -5.75 8.38
C GLY A 21 -13.30 -5.76 6.85
N LEU A 22 -12.14 -6.08 6.26
CA LEU A 22 -11.97 -6.35 4.83
C LEU A 22 -12.74 -7.63 4.40
N ASP A 23 -13.97 -7.80 4.88
CA ASP A 23 -14.92 -8.76 4.33
C ASP A 23 -15.43 -8.22 3.00
N ALA A 24 -15.46 -9.09 2.00
CA ALA A 24 -15.95 -8.86 0.65
C ALA A 24 -16.98 -7.73 0.62
N ARG A 25 -16.57 -6.52 0.16
CA ARG A 25 -17.49 -5.41 -0.01
C ARG A 25 -18.63 -5.89 -0.88
N SER A 26 -19.79 -6.04 -0.29
CA SER A 26 -21.02 -6.23 -1.04
C SER A 26 -21.20 -5.01 -1.95
N ASP A 27 -21.60 -5.22 -3.19
CA ASP A 27 -21.70 -4.32 -4.37
C ASP A 27 -22.38 -2.94 -4.18
N SER A 28 -22.39 -2.30 -3.01
CA SER A 28 -23.24 -1.14 -2.76
C SER A 28 -22.57 0.13 -2.23
N THR A 29 -21.33 0.08 -1.74
CA THR A 29 -20.69 1.29 -1.19
C THR A 29 -19.46 1.68 -2.01
N PRO A 30 -19.43 2.86 -2.66
CA PRO A 30 -18.28 3.33 -3.44
C PRO A 30 -17.03 3.48 -2.56
N ALA A 31 -15.87 3.17 -3.12
CA ALA A 31 -14.58 3.39 -2.44
C ALA A 31 -14.28 4.88 -2.35
N ARG A 32 -13.83 5.33 -1.19
CA ARG A 32 -13.60 6.72 -0.84
C ARG A 32 -12.16 7.12 -1.15
N LEU A 33 -11.99 8.08 -2.05
CA LEU A 33 -10.70 8.53 -2.54
C LEU A 33 -10.39 9.95 -2.07
N LEU A 34 -9.13 10.20 -1.67
CA LEU A 34 -8.56 11.53 -1.46
C LEU A 34 -7.52 11.78 -2.56
N ILE A 35 -7.61 12.93 -3.25
CA ILE A 35 -6.62 13.35 -4.26
C ILE A 35 -5.75 14.44 -3.65
N VAL A 36 -4.42 14.25 -3.74
CA VAL A 36 -3.42 15.17 -3.21
C VAL A 36 -2.40 15.53 -4.27
N ASP A 37 -2.41 16.77 -4.73
CA ASP A 37 -1.50 17.30 -5.75
C ASP A 37 -1.51 18.83 -5.64
N ASP A 38 -0.38 19.52 -5.77
CA ASP A 38 -0.32 20.99 -5.70
C ASP A 38 -0.85 21.67 -6.99
N HIS A 39 -1.02 20.91 -8.10
CA HIS A 39 -1.53 21.41 -9.37
C HIS A 39 -3.04 21.25 -9.49
N ALA A 40 -3.79 22.33 -9.32
CA ALA A 40 -5.27 22.35 -9.36
C ALA A 40 -5.85 21.71 -10.65
N LEU A 41 -5.22 21.91 -11.81
CA LEU A 41 -5.68 21.32 -13.07
C LEU A 41 -5.58 19.80 -13.08
N LEU A 42 -4.50 19.24 -12.52
CA LEU A 42 -4.32 17.78 -12.42
C LEU A 42 -5.34 17.19 -11.44
N ARG A 43 -5.56 17.82 -10.28
CA ARG A 43 -6.60 17.38 -9.33
C ARG A 43 -7.97 17.33 -9.99
N SER A 44 -8.37 18.44 -10.67
CA SER A 44 -9.66 18.49 -11.37
C SER A 44 -9.79 17.44 -12.47
N GLY A 45 -8.71 17.19 -13.21
CA GLY A 45 -8.67 16.16 -14.24
C GLY A 45 -8.84 14.76 -13.68
N MET A 46 -8.09 14.41 -12.61
CA MET A 46 -8.20 13.12 -11.93
C MET A 46 -9.58 12.92 -11.30
N ARG A 47 -10.13 13.95 -10.65
CA ARG A 47 -11.49 13.91 -10.14
C ARG A 47 -12.49 13.57 -11.23
N ALA A 48 -12.46 14.31 -12.36
CA ALA A 48 -13.37 14.09 -13.47
C ALA A 48 -13.29 12.66 -14.04
N MET A 49 -12.07 12.09 -14.11
CA MET A 49 -11.87 10.71 -14.56
C MET A 49 -12.44 9.69 -13.56
N LEU A 50 -12.19 9.86 -12.27
CA LEU A 50 -12.60 8.91 -11.24
C LEU A 50 -14.11 8.96 -10.95
N GLU A 51 -14.73 10.13 -11.03
CA GLU A 51 -16.18 10.31 -10.83
C GLU A 51 -17.04 9.76 -11.97
N THR A 52 -16.44 9.33 -13.11
CA THR A 52 -17.18 8.56 -14.13
C THR A 52 -17.51 7.14 -13.66
N GLU A 53 -16.81 6.64 -12.64
CA GLU A 53 -16.94 5.28 -12.15
C GLU A 53 -17.89 5.22 -10.94
N SER A 54 -18.92 4.40 -11.01
CA SER A 54 -19.95 4.31 -9.97
C SER A 54 -19.50 3.68 -8.65
N ASP A 55 -18.39 2.93 -8.69
CA ASP A 55 -17.76 2.26 -7.55
C ASP A 55 -16.68 3.11 -6.85
N LEU A 56 -16.41 4.33 -7.33
CA LEU A 56 -15.43 5.25 -6.78
C LEU A 56 -16.07 6.59 -6.42
N VAL A 57 -15.63 7.23 -5.35
CA VAL A 57 -16.06 8.58 -4.95
C VAL A 57 -14.88 9.39 -4.42
N VAL A 58 -14.63 10.56 -4.98
CA VAL A 58 -13.63 11.50 -4.48
C VAL A 58 -14.24 12.29 -3.33
N VAL A 59 -13.84 11.99 -2.10
CA VAL A 59 -14.40 12.61 -0.89
C VAL A 59 -13.77 13.94 -0.52
N ALA A 60 -12.52 14.19 -0.95
CA ALA A 60 -11.85 15.48 -0.77
C ALA A 60 -10.65 15.62 -1.73
N GLU A 61 -10.11 16.83 -1.78
CA GLU A 61 -8.85 17.20 -2.44
C GLU A 61 -7.97 17.96 -1.47
N ALA A 62 -6.64 17.81 -1.58
CA ALA A 62 -5.63 18.54 -0.83
C ALA A 62 -4.55 19.09 -1.75
N GLU A 63 -3.91 20.20 -1.35
CA GLU A 63 -2.86 20.87 -2.13
C GLU A 63 -1.45 20.58 -1.60
N ASN A 64 -1.34 19.98 -0.42
CA ASN A 64 -0.07 19.63 0.21
C ASN A 64 -0.24 18.46 1.18
N GLY A 65 0.89 17.92 1.65
CA GLY A 65 0.88 16.75 2.53
C GLY A 65 0.26 17.00 3.90
N ARG A 66 0.36 18.22 4.44
CA ARG A 66 -0.22 18.57 5.75
C ARG A 66 -1.73 18.51 5.71
N GLU A 67 -2.32 19.17 4.71
CA GLU A 67 -3.77 19.13 4.50
C GLU A 67 -4.25 17.69 4.24
N ALA A 68 -3.48 16.91 3.48
CA ALA A 68 -3.79 15.50 3.24
C ALA A 68 -3.87 14.68 4.54
N VAL A 69 -2.92 14.85 5.47
CA VAL A 69 -2.93 14.17 6.77
C VAL A 69 -4.16 14.57 7.59
N GLU A 70 -4.50 15.86 7.64
CA GLU A 70 -5.68 16.35 8.36
C GLU A 70 -6.97 15.78 7.79
N LEU A 71 -7.12 15.80 6.46
CA LEU A 71 -8.28 15.23 5.78
C LEU A 71 -8.37 13.69 5.93
N CYS A 72 -7.24 12.99 5.95
CA CYS A 72 -7.22 11.55 6.21
C CYS A 72 -7.75 11.22 7.61
N ARG A 73 -7.37 11.98 8.64
CA ARG A 73 -7.88 11.81 10.02
C ARG A 73 -9.39 12.05 10.11
N GLU A 74 -9.88 13.07 9.40
CA GLU A 74 -11.31 13.45 9.44
C GLU A 74 -12.17 12.50 8.63
N LEU A 75 -11.73 12.16 7.41
CA LEU A 75 -12.57 11.48 6.42
C LEU A 75 -12.33 9.98 6.34
N LEU A 76 -11.20 9.47 6.82
CA LEU A 76 -10.84 8.06 6.76
C LEU A 76 -11.03 7.48 5.34
N PRO A 77 -10.31 7.99 4.32
CA PRO A 77 -10.44 7.49 2.96
C PRO A 77 -9.92 6.06 2.83
N ASP A 78 -10.43 5.32 1.86
CA ASP A 78 -9.94 3.99 1.54
C ASP A 78 -8.59 4.03 0.82
N LEU A 79 -8.41 5.05 -0.04
CA LEU A 79 -7.20 5.25 -0.83
C LEU A 79 -6.89 6.73 -0.99
N VAL A 80 -5.62 7.07 -0.89
CA VAL A 80 -5.07 8.39 -1.18
C VAL A 80 -4.25 8.33 -2.47
N LEU A 81 -4.55 9.20 -3.42
CA LEU A 81 -3.71 9.47 -4.58
C LEU A 81 -2.77 10.61 -4.20
N MET A 82 -1.48 10.34 -4.02
CA MET A 82 -0.51 11.23 -3.38
C MET A 82 0.57 11.67 -4.34
N ASP A 83 0.64 12.95 -4.68
CA ASP A 83 1.83 13.50 -5.34
C ASP A 83 3.05 13.50 -4.40
N LEU A 84 4.23 13.21 -4.96
CA LEU A 84 5.48 13.24 -4.19
C LEU A 84 6.04 14.66 -4.01
N SER A 85 5.88 15.50 -5.04
CA SER A 85 6.56 16.79 -5.13
C SER A 85 5.61 17.94 -4.83
N MET A 86 5.42 18.22 -3.55
CA MET A 86 4.52 19.29 -3.09
C MET A 86 5.22 20.23 -2.10
N PRO A 87 4.79 21.50 -2.00
CA PRO A 87 5.31 22.45 -1.02
C PRO A 87 4.94 22.08 0.42
N GLU A 88 5.60 22.67 1.41
CA GLU A 88 5.41 22.51 2.85
C GLU A 88 5.74 21.10 3.37
N MET A 89 4.89 20.14 3.11
CA MET A 89 5.07 18.72 3.42
C MET A 89 5.00 17.91 2.13
N GLY A 90 6.09 17.22 1.78
CA GLY A 90 6.16 16.36 0.59
C GLY A 90 5.36 15.07 0.76
N GLY A 91 5.05 14.41 -0.36
CA GLY A 91 4.20 13.21 -0.36
C GLY A 91 4.81 12.01 0.38
N ILE A 92 6.13 11.86 0.43
CA ILE A 92 6.80 10.77 1.19
C ILE A 92 6.58 10.95 2.69
N GLU A 93 6.76 12.17 3.21
CA GLU A 93 6.55 12.48 4.62
C GLU A 93 5.07 12.33 5.01
N ALA A 94 4.17 12.84 4.16
CA ALA A 94 2.73 12.70 4.34
C ALA A 94 2.31 11.21 4.33
N THR A 95 2.84 10.41 3.40
CA THR A 95 2.59 8.97 3.32
C THR A 95 2.99 8.28 4.61
N ARG A 96 4.20 8.55 5.13
CA ARG A 96 4.67 7.97 6.38
C ARG A 96 3.74 8.31 7.54
N THR A 97 3.38 9.58 7.70
CA THR A 97 2.47 10.04 8.77
C THR A 97 1.10 9.36 8.66
N ILE A 98 0.52 9.31 7.45
CA ILE A 98 -0.77 8.64 7.22
C ILE A 98 -0.67 7.16 7.58
N LYS A 99 0.40 6.48 7.21
CA LYS A 99 0.57 5.05 7.47
C LYS A 99 0.82 4.71 8.94
N GLU A 100 1.50 5.58 9.67
CA GLU A 100 1.69 5.44 11.12
C GLU A 100 0.37 5.59 11.89
N GLU A 101 -0.50 6.51 11.47
CA GLU A 101 -1.77 6.78 12.14
C GLU A 101 -2.94 5.95 11.61
N LEU A 102 -2.97 5.69 10.32
CA LEU A 102 -4.04 5.01 9.59
C LEU A 102 -3.47 3.88 8.71
N PRO A 103 -2.94 2.80 9.30
CA PRO A 103 -2.23 1.74 8.58
C PRO A 103 -3.06 1.06 7.50
N ARG A 104 -4.40 1.10 7.59
CA ARG A 104 -5.30 0.49 6.62
C ARG A 104 -5.60 1.36 5.40
N THR A 105 -5.39 2.67 5.47
CA THR A 105 -5.56 3.57 4.32
C THR A 105 -4.50 3.25 3.28
N GLY A 106 -4.91 2.91 2.06
CA GLY A 106 -4.01 2.74 0.92
C GLY A 106 -3.41 4.08 0.50
N VAL A 107 -2.14 4.10 0.08
CA VAL A 107 -1.54 5.28 -0.53
C VAL A 107 -0.94 4.88 -1.86
N LEU A 108 -1.49 5.43 -2.96
CA LEU A 108 -0.98 5.28 -4.31
C LEU A 108 -0.25 6.56 -4.70
N VAL A 109 1.04 6.43 -4.97
CA VAL A 109 1.89 7.58 -5.30
C VAL A 109 1.71 7.99 -6.76
N LEU A 110 1.59 9.28 -7.00
CA LEU A 110 1.61 9.91 -8.31
C LEU A 110 2.99 10.52 -8.55
N THR A 111 3.63 10.21 -9.68
CA THR A 111 4.95 10.75 -10.00
C THR A 111 5.06 11.14 -11.47
N ALA A 112 5.76 12.24 -11.73
CA ALA A 112 6.07 12.65 -13.11
C ALA A 112 7.22 11.83 -13.74
N HIS A 113 8.09 11.24 -12.91
CA HIS A 113 9.27 10.49 -13.34
C HIS A 113 9.43 9.23 -12.49
N ALA A 114 9.85 8.14 -13.14
CA ALA A 114 10.18 6.90 -12.48
C ALA A 114 11.59 6.94 -11.86
N ASP A 115 11.85 7.86 -10.93
CA ASP A 115 13.10 7.86 -10.16
C ASP A 115 13.03 6.70 -9.14
N GLN A 116 13.92 5.71 -9.32
CA GLN A 116 13.89 4.49 -8.53
C GLN A 116 14.14 4.73 -7.03
N GLU A 117 15.05 5.65 -6.67
CA GLU A 117 15.33 5.94 -5.26
C GLU A 117 14.12 6.58 -4.58
N MET A 118 13.47 7.54 -5.25
CA MET A 118 12.26 8.19 -4.75
C MET A 118 11.09 7.19 -4.59
N LEU A 119 10.95 6.26 -5.53
CA LEU A 119 9.93 5.22 -5.45
C LEU A 119 10.21 4.22 -4.32
N LEU A 120 11.49 3.85 -4.10
CA LEU A 120 11.88 3.02 -2.96
C LEU A 120 11.57 3.71 -1.63
N ASP A 121 11.85 5.00 -1.52
CA ASP A 121 11.56 5.78 -0.31
C ASP A 121 10.05 5.92 -0.07
N ALA A 122 9.24 6.04 -1.14
CA ALA A 122 7.79 6.04 -1.04
C ALA A 122 7.25 4.69 -0.54
N ILE A 123 7.76 3.56 -1.04
CA ILE A 123 7.38 2.22 -0.58
C ILE A 123 7.81 2.01 0.89
N ARG A 124 9.01 2.47 1.28
CA ARG A 124 9.46 2.44 2.69
C ARG A 124 8.57 3.29 3.60
N ALA A 125 8.05 4.41 3.07
CA ALA A 125 7.10 5.24 3.80
C ALA A 125 5.71 4.59 3.94
N GLY A 126 5.44 3.50 3.22
CA GLY A 126 4.21 2.75 3.28
C GLY A 126 3.30 2.85 2.06
N ALA A 127 3.80 3.38 0.93
CA ALA A 127 3.02 3.40 -0.30
C ALA A 127 2.70 1.98 -0.79
N ALA A 128 1.46 1.77 -1.24
CA ALA A 128 0.98 0.51 -1.82
C ALA A 128 1.50 0.30 -3.25
N GLY A 129 1.79 1.41 -3.94
CA GLY A 129 2.25 1.41 -5.31
C GLY A 129 2.47 2.81 -5.84
N TYR A 130 2.71 2.90 -7.14
CA TYR A 130 2.86 4.17 -7.84
C TYR A 130 2.20 4.14 -9.22
N VAL A 131 1.90 5.31 -9.74
CA VAL A 131 1.44 5.53 -11.10
C VAL A 131 2.12 6.77 -11.69
N LEU A 132 2.46 6.73 -12.97
CA LEU A 132 3.02 7.89 -13.65
C LEU A 132 1.93 8.93 -13.93
N LYS A 133 2.21 10.20 -13.65
CA LYS A 133 1.35 11.31 -14.09
C LYS A 133 1.32 11.33 -15.62
N GLY A 134 0.11 11.32 -16.20
CA GLY A 134 -0.08 11.29 -17.65
C GLY A 134 -0.52 9.94 -18.22
N VAL A 135 -0.74 8.92 -17.39
CA VAL A 135 -1.45 7.71 -17.81
C VAL A 135 -2.90 8.04 -18.22
N GLY A 136 -3.46 7.21 -19.09
CA GLY A 136 -4.85 7.37 -19.53
C GLY A 136 -5.87 7.08 -18.43
N PRO A 137 -7.14 7.55 -18.61
CA PRO A 137 -8.19 7.33 -17.61
C PRO A 137 -8.42 5.87 -17.25
N GLU A 138 -8.45 4.98 -18.23
CA GLU A 138 -8.67 3.54 -18.03
C GLU A 138 -7.54 2.90 -17.21
N GLU A 139 -6.30 3.32 -17.44
CA GLU A 139 -5.14 2.82 -16.71
C GLU A 139 -5.16 3.32 -15.26
N LEU A 140 -5.43 4.61 -15.02
CA LEU A 140 -5.56 5.16 -13.67
C LEU A 140 -6.65 4.43 -12.87
N VAL A 141 -7.84 4.27 -13.44
CA VAL A 141 -8.95 3.54 -12.80
C VAL A 141 -8.56 2.08 -12.52
N GLY A 142 -7.89 1.42 -13.48
CA GLY A 142 -7.40 0.06 -13.31
C GLY A 142 -6.43 -0.08 -12.15
N VAL A 143 -5.46 0.84 -12.03
CA VAL A 143 -4.48 0.87 -10.92
C VAL A 143 -5.15 1.17 -9.58
N VAL A 144 -6.10 2.11 -9.53
CA VAL A 144 -6.88 2.42 -8.33
C VAL A 144 -7.64 1.18 -7.85
N ARG A 145 -8.34 0.49 -8.73
CA ARG A 145 -9.09 -0.74 -8.40
C ARG A 145 -8.17 -1.87 -7.94
N ALA A 146 -7.02 -2.07 -8.60
CA ALA A 146 -6.03 -3.05 -8.21
C ALA A 146 -5.53 -2.78 -6.78
N THR A 147 -5.19 -1.52 -6.47
CA THR A 147 -4.73 -1.11 -5.14
C THR A 147 -5.81 -1.31 -4.08
N LEU A 148 -7.05 -0.91 -4.34
CA LEU A 148 -8.20 -1.15 -3.45
C LEU A 148 -8.48 -2.65 -3.24
N GLY A 149 -8.20 -3.49 -4.24
CA GLY A 149 -8.27 -4.95 -4.16
C GLY A 149 -7.10 -5.60 -3.42
N GLY A 150 -6.18 -4.80 -2.86
CA GLY A 150 -4.96 -5.30 -2.19
C GLY A 150 -3.90 -5.85 -3.15
N GLU A 151 -4.07 -5.63 -4.47
CA GLU A 151 -3.05 -5.90 -5.47
C GLU A 151 -2.12 -4.68 -5.53
N SER A 152 -0.81 -4.91 -5.61
CA SER A 152 0.13 -3.81 -5.75
C SER A 152 0.46 -3.59 -7.22
N PRO A 153 0.20 -2.41 -7.78
CA PRO A 153 0.61 -2.06 -9.13
C PRO A 153 2.10 -1.70 -9.22
N VAL A 154 2.91 -2.14 -8.26
CA VAL A 154 4.37 -1.95 -8.27
C VAL A 154 5.02 -3.00 -9.15
N ASP A 155 6.02 -2.58 -9.91
CA ASP A 155 6.92 -3.51 -10.60
C ASP A 155 7.54 -4.48 -9.59
N GLN A 156 7.37 -5.79 -9.84
CA GLN A 156 7.89 -6.84 -8.98
C GLN A 156 9.41 -6.69 -8.74
N GLU A 157 10.15 -6.22 -9.76
CA GLU A 157 11.59 -5.99 -9.63
C GLU A 157 11.90 -4.88 -8.62
N LEU A 158 11.08 -3.83 -8.55
CA LEU A 158 11.24 -2.75 -7.57
C LEU A 158 10.97 -3.25 -6.15
N VAL A 159 9.91 -4.03 -5.94
CA VAL A 159 9.62 -4.66 -4.64
C VAL A 159 10.77 -5.57 -4.21
N MET A 160 11.29 -6.40 -5.12
CA MET A 160 12.42 -7.29 -4.83
C MET A 160 13.70 -6.54 -4.50
N ARG A 161 13.97 -5.42 -5.15
CA ARG A 161 15.13 -4.56 -4.78
C ARG A 161 14.97 -4.00 -3.38
N LEU A 162 13.77 -3.55 -3.01
CA LEU A 162 13.51 -3.06 -1.66
C LEU A 162 13.69 -4.17 -0.62
N VAL A 163 13.11 -5.34 -0.86
CA VAL A 163 13.24 -6.50 0.02
C VAL A 163 14.71 -6.88 0.22
N ARG A 164 15.51 -6.95 -0.85
CA ARG A 164 16.95 -7.22 -0.78
C ARG A 164 17.72 -6.15 -0.02
N ARG A 165 17.38 -4.87 -0.22
CA ARG A 165 18.03 -3.75 0.47
C ARG A 165 17.74 -3.78 1.97
N LEU A 166 16.48 -3.99 2.37
CA LEU A 166 16.08 -4.13 3.78
C LEU A 166 16.76 -5.34 4.44
N ALA A 167 16.82 -6.47 3.76
CA ALA A 167 17.52 -7.65 4.25
C ALA A 167 19.03 -7.43 4.41
N GLY A 168 19.65 -6.65 3.51
CA GLY A 168 21.06 -6.26 3.61
C GLY A 168 21.32 -5.31 4.78
N GLU A 169 20.43 -4.35 5.03
CA GLU A 169 20.51 -3.41 6.15
C GLU A 169 20.34 -4.11 7.51
N ALA A 170 19.47 -5.13 7.59
CA ALA A 170 19.24 -5.92 8.79
C ALA A 170 20.46 -6.78 9.20
N ARG A 171 21.37 -7.11 8.27
CA ARG A 171 22.54 -7.95 8.52
C ARG A 171 23.78 -7.20 9.01
N GLY A 172 23.86 -5.88 8.96
CA GLY A 172 25.08 -5.13 9.32
C GLY A 172 26.30 -5.52 8.47
N PRO A 173 27.48 -4.86 8.60
CA PRO A 173 28.68 -5.26 7.89
C PRO A 173 29.09 -6.69 8.27
N ALA A 174 29.18 -7.57 7.28
CA ALA A 174 29.46 -9.00 7.42
C ALA A 174 30.66 -9.26 8.32
N GLN A 175 30.45 -9.80 9.51
CA GLN A 175 31.49 -10.52 10.24
C GLN A 175 31.64 -11.91 9.61
N PRO A 176 32.87 -12.42 9.43
CA PRO A 176 33.05 -13.75 8.88
C PRO A 176 32.42 -14.80 9.80
N SER A 177 31.48 -15.52 9.24
CA SER A 177 30.62 -16.49 9.92
C SER A 177 31.42 -17.61 10.54
N ALA A 178 31.26 -17.79 11.85
CA ALA A 178 31.45 -19.08 12.50
C ALA A 178 30.31 -20.03 12.07
N PRO A 179 30.54 -21.37 12.03
CA PRO A 179 29.51 -22.31 11.57
C PRO A 179 28.25 -22.21 12.43
N GLU A 180 27.09 -22.01 11.78
CA GLU A 180 25.79 -21.91 12.43
C GLU A 180 25.44 -23.17 13.22
N PRO A 181 24.97 -23.06 14.47
CA PRO A 181 24.31 -24.16 15.14
C PRO A 181 23.00 -24.54 14.45
N PRO A 182 22.54 -25.81 14.57
CA PRO A 182 21.35 -26.28 13.86
C PRO A 182 20.12 -25.42 14.21
N ALA A 183 19.33 -25.11 13.18
CA ALA A 183 18.18 -24.24 13.18
C ALA A 183 17.25 -24.49 14.38
N GLU A 184 17.44 -23.74 15.46
CA GLU A 184 16.42 -23.57 16.48
C GLU A 184 15.25 -22.80 15.86
N LYS A 185 14.02 -23.30 16.10
CA LYS A 185 12.79 -22.64 15.69
C LYS A 185 12.84 -21.19 16.18
N ARG A 186 12.97 -20.24 15.25
CA ARG A 186 12.84 -18.82 15.59
C ARG A 186 11.45 -18.64 16.20
N GLU A 187 11.40 -18.18 17.44
CA GLU A 187 10.17 -17.88 18.13
C GLU A 187 9.46 -16.75 17.36
N GLU A 188 8.22 -17.01 16.95
CA GLU A 188 7.37 -15.99 16.34
C GLU A 188 7.21 -14.81 17.33
N PRO A 189 7.22 -13.54 16.86
CA PRO A 189 6.97 -12.40 17.73
C PRO A 189 5.68 -12.61 18.51
N PRO A 190 5.62 -12.35 19.80
CA PRO A 190 4.44 -12.56 20.61
C PRO A 190 3.27 -11.73 20.08
N GLY A 191 2.21 -12.40 19.60
CA GLY A 191 1.00 -11.77 19.06
C GLY A 191 0.78 -11.98 17.56
N LEU A 192 1.78 -12.40 16.79
CA LEU A 192 1.67 -12.63 15.34
C LEU A 192 1.50 -14.13 15.06
N SER A 193 0.29 -14.61 14.95
CA SER A 193 -0.01 -16.03 14.69
C SER A 193 -0.35 -16.24 13.21
N LEU A 194 0.68 -16.32 12.34
CA LEU A 194 0.51 -16.80 10.97
C LEU A 194 0.45 -18.32 10.95
N THR A 195 -0.51 -18.88 10.22
CA THR A 195 -0.55 -20.33 10.00
C THR A 195 0.60 -20.76 9.07
N PRO A 196 1.06 -22.04 9.11
CA PRO A 196 2.10 -22.51 8.19
C PRO A 196 1.77 -22.21 6.72
N ARG A 197 0.49 -22.26 6.35
CA ARG A 197 0.04 -21.98 4.98
C ARG A 197 0.08 -20.50 4.63
N GLU A 198 -0.23 -19.62 5.56
CA GLU A 198 -0.08 -18.17 5.39
C GLU A 198 1.40 -17.79 5.28
N LEU A 199 2.28 -18.45 6.03
CA LEU A 199 3.71 -18.22 5.92
C LEU A 199 4.29 -18.70 4.58
N GLU A 200 3.81 -19.81 4.01
CA GLU A 200 4.18 -20.23 2.66
C GLU A 200 3.75 -19.21 1.61
N VAL A 201 2.50 -18.74 1.66
CA VAL A 201 2.01 -17.68 0.76
C VAL A 201 2.82 -16.40 0.91
N LEU A 202 3.16 -16.02 2.14
CA LEU A 202 3.95 -14.82 2.41
C LEU A 202 5.38 -14.90 1.87
N ARG A 203 6.01 -16.10 1.86
CA ARG A 203 7.32 -16.31 1.25
C ARG A 203 7.27 -16.07 -0.26
N HIS A 204 6.36 -16.72 -0.97
CA HIS A 204 6.18 -16.49 -2.41
C HIS A 204 5.84 -15.03 -2.73
N LEU A 205 5.08 -14.37 -1.85
CA LEU A 205 4.79 -12.95 -1.96
C LEU A 205 6.07 -12.10 -1.89
N ALA A 206 6.95 -12.40 -0.94
CA ALA A 206 8.23 -11.69 -0.77
C ALA A 206 9.23 -12.00 -1.89
N GLU A 207 9.08 -13.13 -2.58
CA GLU A 207 9.80 -13.47 -3.82
C GLU A 207 9.23 -12.72 -5.05
N GLY A 208 8.20 -11.88 -4.84
CA GLY A 208 7.60 -11.05 -5.88
C GLY A 208 6.60 -11.79 -6.77
N GLU A 209 6.21 -13.03 -6.44
CA GLU A 209 5.29 -13.82 -7.27
C GLU A 209 3.88 -13.24 -7.32
N THR A 210 3.25 -13.26 -8.50
CA THR A 210 1.85 -12.90 -8.68
C THR A 210 0.93 -13.90 -8.00
N ASN A 211 -0.32 -13.51 -7.71
CA ASN A 211 -1.32 -14.44 -7.17
C ASN A 211 -1.50 -15.70 -8.02
N ARG A 212 -1.31 -15.60 -9.32
CA ARG A 212 -1.39 -16.74 -10.24
C ARG A 212 -0.20 -17.69 -10.08
N GLN A 213 1.02 -17.14 -10.01
CA GLN A 213 2.24 -17.91 -9.75
C GLN A 213 2.16 -18.62 -8.39
N ILE A 214 1.74 -17.90 -7.34
CA ILE A 214 1.52 -18.49 -6.00
C ILE A 214 0.48 -19.60 -6.06
N ALA A 215 -0.62 -19.41 -6.79
CA ALA A 215 -1.67 -20.42 -6.94
C ALA A 215 -1.12 -21.69 -7.63
N ASP A 216 -0.34 -21.52 -8.68
CA ASP A 216 0.27 -22.62 -9.43
C ASP A 216 1.33 -23.34 -8.57
N ALA A 217 2.25 -22.60 -7.92
CA ALA A 217 3.30 -23.14 -7.06
C ALA A 217 2.74 -23.95 -5.88
N LEU A 218 1.72 -23.42 -5.23
CA LEU A 218 1.12 -24.01 -4.04
C LEU A 218 -0.07 -24.95 -4.33
N ARG A 219 -0.42 -25.15 -5.62
CA ARG A 219 -1.58 -25.94 -6.08
C ARG A 219 -2.90 -25.51 -5.44
N LEU A 220 -3.12 -24.20 -5.40
CA LEU A 220 -4.32 -23.56 -4.87
C LEU A 220 -5.15 -22.95 -6.00
N SER A 221 -6.42 -22.64 -5.70
CA SER A 221 -7.19 -21.74 -6.56
C SER A 221 -6.78 -20.28 -6.34
N LEU A 222 -6.95 -19.43 -7.35
CA LEU A 222 -6.67 -17.99 -7.26
C LEU A 222 -7.47 -17.33 -6.13
N SER A 223 -8.72 -17.73 -5.93
CA SER A 223 -9.59 -17.25 -4.85
C SER A 223 -9.07 -17.66 -3.47
N THR A 224 -8.45 -18.83 -3.36
CA THR A 224 -7.84 -19.30 -2.11
C THR A 224 -6.61 -18.46 -1.76
N VAL A 225 -5.76 -18.14 -2.75
CA VAL A 225 -4.60 -17.28 -2.55
C VAL A 225 -5.04 -15.88 -2.11
N LYS A 226 -6.01 -15.27 -2.81
CA LYS A 226 -6.57 -13.96 -2.41
C LYS A 226 -7.03 -13.95 -0.95
N ARG A 227 -7.78 -14.96 -0.55
CA ARG A 227 -8.26 -15.09 0.85
C ARG A 227 -7.12 -15.28 1.87
N HIS A 228 -6.03 -15.96 1.51
CA HIS A 228 -4.85 -16.04 2.38
C HIS A 228 -4.17 -14.69 2.50
N LEU A 229 -4.01 -13.95 1.41
CA LEU A 229 -3.43 -12.61 1.41
C LEU A 229 -4.25 -11.62 2.26
N GLU A 230 -5.58 -11.62 2.14
CA GLU A 230 -6.46 -10.80 2.97
C GLU A 230 -6.23 -11.06 4.47
N ARG A 231 -6.10 -12.35 4.85
CA ARG A 231 -5.82 -12.73 6.25
C ARG A 231 -4.42 -12.32 6.70
N ILE A 232 -3.41 -12.47 5.84
CA ILE A 232 -2.04 -12.05 6.10
C ILE A 232 -1.98 -10.54 6.32
N ILE A 233 -2.56 -9.76 5.40
CA ILE A 233 -2.66 -8.30 5.46
C ILE A 233 -3.31 -7.86 6.77
N ALA A 234 -4.45 -8.50 7.14
CA ALA A 234 -5.15 -8.20 8.38
C ALA A 234 -4.33 -8.54 9.64
N LYS A 235 -3.62 -9.69 9.64
CA LYS A 235 -2.79 -10.12 10.78
C LYS A 235 -1.52 -9.30 10.94
N LEU A 236 -0.92 -8.85 9.83
CA LEU A 236 0.25 -7.99 9.83
C LEU A 236 -0.12 -6.52 10.08
N GLU A 237 -1.42 -6.18 10.09
CA GLU A 237 -1.94 -4.82 10.26
C GLU A 237 -1.38 -3.83 9.23
N VAL A 238 -1.29 -4.27 7.97
CA VAL A 238 -0.83 -3.47 6.83
C VAL A 238 -1.95 -3.23 5.83
N SER A 239 -1.74 -2.32 4.85
CA SER A 239 -2.78 -1.93 3.88
C SER A 239 -2.86 -2.82 2.66
N ASP A 240 -1.75 -3.44 2.26
CA ASP A 240 -1.63 -4.09 0.96
C ASP A 240 -0.52 -5.15 0.94
N ARG A 241 -0.43 -5.85 -0.20
CA ARG A 241 0.53 -6.94 -0.38
C ARG A 241 1.99 -6.49 -0.34
N THR A 242 2.29 -5.27 -0.82
CA THR A 242 3.67 -4.73 -0.81
C THR A 242 4.12 -4.52 0.61
N GLN A 243 3.27 -3.90 1.43
CA GLN A 243 3.55 -3.68 2.84
C GLN A 243 3.61 -5.00 3.62
N ALA A 244 2.83 -6.01 3.24
CA ALA A 244 2.94 -7.35 3.82
C ALA A 244 4.30 -7.99 3.53
N ALA A 245 4.83 -7.86 2.32
CA ALA A 245 6.17 -8.37 1.97
C ALA A 245 7.27 -7.63 2.73
N VAL A 246 7.23 -6.30 2.78
CA VAL A 246 8.17 -5.46 3.53
C VAL A 246 8.17 -5.84 5.01
N LYS A 247 6.99 -5.90 5.62
CA LYS A 247 6.81 -6.23 7.03
C LYS A 247 7.30 -7.62 7.39
N ALA A 248 7.11 -8.59 6.48
CA ALA A 248 7.61 -9.95 6.67
C ALA A 248 9.14 -10.01 6.77
N VAL A 249 9.84 -9.20 5.97
CA VAL A 249 11.31 -9.09 6.01
C VAL A 249 11.77 -8.37 7.27
N GLU A 250 11.15 -7.24 7.62
CA GLU A 250 11.45 -6.48 8.84
C GLU A 250 11.32 -7.34 10.12
N LEU A 251 10.29 -8.19 10.16
CA LEU A 251 10.04 -9.09 11.28
C LEU A 251 10.91 -10.38 11.23
N GLY A 252 11.74 -10.57 10.19
CA GLY A 252 12.55 -11.76 10.01
C GLY A 252 11.74 -13.04 9.80
N LEU A 253 10.49 -12.93 9.35
CA LEU A 253 9.62 -14.07 9.04
C LEU A 253 10.06 -14.82 7.77
N ILE A 254 10.84 -14.14 6.93
CA ILE A 254 11.33 -14.63 5.63
C ILE A 254 12.80 -14.29 5.50
N ASP A 255 13.63 -15.31 5.18
CA ASP A 255 15.03 -15.12 4.81
C ASP A 255 15.13 -14.84 3.32
N SER A 256 15.83 -13.76 2.96
CA SER A 256 16.04 -13.35 1.55
C SER A 256 17.07 -14.20 0.79
N ASP A 257 17.59 -15.28 1.39
CA ASP A 257 18.75 -16.05 0.90
C ASP A 257 18.43 -17.22 -0.04
N ARG A 258 17.17 -17.37 -0.52
CA ARG A 258 16.79 -18.47 -1.42
C ARG A 258 16.42 -18.04 -2.84
N ALA A 259 16.82 -16.85 -3.26
CA ALA A 259 16.64 -16.38 -4.64
C ALA A 259 17.99 -16.43 -5.40
N GLU A 260 18.55 -17.63 -5.58
CA GLU A 260 19.51 -17.99 -6.63
C GLU A 260 18.87 -18.99 -7.61
#